data_1f490505d3cc53d2778c16c680ac57ec
#
_entry.id   1f490505d3cc53d2778c16c680ac57ec
#
_cell.length_a   1.000
_cell.length_b   1.000
_cell.length_c   1.000
_cell.angle_alpha   90.00
_cell.angle_beta   90.00
_cell.angle_gamma   90.00
#
_symmetry.space_group_name_H-M   'P 1'
#
loop_
_entity.id
_entity.type
_entity.pdbx_description
1 polymer ?
#
loop_
_entity_poly.entity_id
_entity_poly.type
_entity_poly.pdbx_seq_one_letter_code
_entity_poly.pdbx_strand_id
1 'polypeptide(L)'
;MTPLTQIGVDVRAGDYILAVNGRSTAQMANIYEALLNTVGKQVRLRVNARPTEAGSREAVVIPIANEAPLYYYNWVEENIRKVNAATSGKVGYIHIPDMGNDGLNEFVKYFYPQLRKKALIIDVRGNGGGSVSPLVIDRLRRQIAMVGVGRNTSATPDPFESIMGPMICLLDEFSASDGDIFPYRFKKYGLGKLVGKRSWGGVVGIRGSLPLLDGGSLFKPEFATYGASGEGWIVEGHGVDPDIVVDNDPAKEFAGIDEQLNKALEIILEELQAREQHLPAIPAFPDKSR
;
A
#
# COMPACT_ATOMS: atom_id res chain seq x y z
N MET A 1 5.59 -14.67 2.96
CA MET A 1 6.57 -15.76 2.65
C MET A 1 5.81 -16.87 1.96
N THR A 2 6.28 -17.34 0.80
CA THR A 2 5.59 -18.41 0.06
C THR A 2 5.76 -19.77 0.77
N PRO A 3 4.87 -20.75 0.55
CA PRO A 3 5.07 -22.09 1.10
C PRO A 3 6.42 -22.73 0.75
N LEU A 4 6.96 -22.41 -0.43
CA LEU A 4 8.23 -22.95 -0.93
C LEU A 4 9.47 -22.32 -0.27
N THR A 5 9.35 -21.11 0.29
CA THR A 5 10.46 -20.38 0.92
C THR A 5 10.38 -20.35 2.44
N GLN A 6 9.51 -21.16 3.04
CA GLN A 6 9.43 -21.29 4.50
C GLN A 6 10.72 -21.93 5.06
N ILE A 7 11.02 -21.62 6.31
CA ILE A 7 12.19 -22.18 7.01
C ILE A 7 12.10 -23.73 6.98
N GLY A 8 13.16 -24.37 6.52
CA GLY A 8 13.24 -25.83 6.41
C GLY A 8 12.69 -26.42 5.10
N VAL A 9 12.08 -25.62 4.21
CA VAL A 9 11.61 -26.10 2.89
C VAL A 9 12.67 -25.89 1.81
N ASP A 10 13.30 -24.72 1.76
CA ASP A 10 14.44 -24.36 0.90
C ASP A 10 14.29 -24.76 -0.58
N VAL A 11 13.11 -24.55 -1.16
CA VAL A 11 12.89 -24.69 -2.61
C VAL A 11 13.14 -23.36 -3.27
N ARG A 12 13.95 -23.33 -4.30
CA ARG A 12 14.43 -22.08 -4.95
C ARG A 12 13.89 -21.95 -6.36
N ALA A 13 13.83 -20.72 -6.83
CA ALA A 13 13.54 -20.46 -8.24
C ALA A 13 14.58 -21.17 -9.13
N GLY A 14 14.09 -21.94 -10.12
CA GLY A 14 14.92 -22.78 -11.00
C GLY A 14 15.00 -24.24 -10.56
N ASP A 15 14.57 -24.60 -9.35
CA ASP A 15 14.46 -26.00 -8.97
C ASP A 15 13.33 -26.70 -9.76
N TYR A 16 13.60 -27.95 -10.15
CA TYR A 16 12.64 -28.83 -10.80
C TYR A 16 11.84 -29.60 -9.75
N ILE A 17 10.50 -29.60 -9.86
CA ILE A 17 9.63 -30.46 -9.07
C ILE A 17 9.49 -31.78 -9.81
N LEU A 18 10.13 -32.84 -9.31
CA LEU A 18 10.19 -34.15 -9.95
C LEU A 18 9.03 -35.04 -9.58
N ALA A 19 8.48 -34.88 -8.36
CA ALA A 19 7.31 -35.64 -7.91
C ALA A 19 6.49 -34.84 -6.87
N VAL A 20 5.18 -35.12 -6.82
CA VAL A 20 4.24 -34.63 -5.82
C VAL A 20 3.59 -35.83 -5.14
N ASN A 21 3.73 -35.94 -3.82
CA ASN A 21 3.24 -37.11 -3.02
C ASN A 21 3.65 -38.48 -3.61
N GLY A 22 4.87 -38.55 -4.16
CA GLY A 22 5.42 -39.77 -4.77
C GLY A 22 5.01 -40.03 -6.22
N ARG A 23 4.08 -39.27 -6.80
CA ARG A 23 3.72 -39.33 -8.22
C ARG A 23 4.66 -38.48 -9.04
N SER A 24 5.29 -39.01 -10.07
CA SER A 24 6.21 -38.31 -10.94
C SER A 24 5.50 -37.24 -11.77
N THR A 25 6.05 -36.02 -11.79
CA THR A 25 5.53 -34.91 -12.60
C THR A 25 5.67 -35.13 -14.11
N ALA A 26 6.64 -35.95 -14.53
CA ALA A 26 6.80 -36.34 -15.94
C ALA A 26 5.62 -37.16 -16.49
N GLN A 27 4.79 -37.73 -15.61
CA GLN A 27 3.58 -38.48 -15.96
C GLN A 27 2.29 -37.67 -15.83
N MET A 28 2.39 -36.39 -15.51
CA MET A 28 1.25 -35.49 -15.32
C MET A 28 1.05 -34.63 -16.56
N ALA A 29 -0.19 -34.49 -17.00
CA ALA A 29 -0.54 -33.49 -18.01
C ALA A 29 -0.44 -32.07 -17.44
N ASN A 30 -0.77 -31.93 -16.14
CA ASN A 30 -0.72 -30.66 -15.43
C ASN A 30 -0.45 -30.93 -13.93
N ILE A 31 0.55 -30.26 -13.37
CA ILE A 31 0.93 -30.39 -11.96
C ILE A 31 -0.20 -30.02 -11.00
N TYR A 32 -1.10 -29.11 -11.40
CA TYR A 32 -2.23 -28.68 -10.55
C TYR A 32 -3.20 -29.80 -10.22
N GLU A 33 -3.29 -30.88 -11.02
CA GLU A 33 -4.10 -32.04 -10.69
C GLU A 33 -3.64 -32.74 -9.39
N ALA A 34 -2.35 -32.71 -9.11
CA ALA A 34 -1.77 -33.30 -7.90
C ALA A 34 -1.95 -32.40 -6.65
N LEU A 35 -2.36 -31.14 -6.86
CA LEU A 35 -2.59 -30.17 -5.80
C LEU A 35 -4.08 -29.97 -5.46
N LEU A 36 -4.98 -30.64 -6.16
CA LEU A 36 -6.42 -30.57 -5.86
C LEU A 36 -6.71 -31.05 -4.43
N ASN A 37 -7.50 -30.25 -3.69
CA ASN A 37 -7.90 -30.52 -2.30
C ASN A 37 -6.75 -30.68 -1.29
N THR A 38 -5.60 -30.04 -1.59
CA THR A 38 -4.40 -30.06 -0.73
C THR A 38 -4.19 -28.79 0.09
N VAL A 39 -5.01 -27.75 -0.09
CA VAL A 39 -4.93 -26.52 0.69
C VAL A 39 -4.95 -26.81 2.19
N GLY A 40 -3.97 -26.28 2.92
CA GLY A 40 -3.82 -26.51 4.37
C GLY A 40 -3.33 -27.91 4.77
N LYS A 41 -3.02 -28.78 3.81
CA LYS A 41 -2.50 -30.14 4.08
C LYS A 41 -1.04 -30.26 3.67
N GLN A 42 -0.30 -31.13 4.33
CA GLN A 42 1.09 -31.40 3.95
C GLN A 42 1.15 -32.10 2.58
N VAL A 43 1.99 -31.55 1.70
CA VAL A 43 2.33 -32.11 0.40
C VAL A 43 3.83 -32.34 0.35
N ARG A 44 4.26 -33.55 -0.01
CA ARG A 44 5.66 -33.88 -0.21
C ARG A 44 6.04 -33.62 -1.66
N LEU A 45 7.04 -32.77 -1.85
CA LEU A 45 7.64 -32.47 -3.13
C LEU A 45 9.01 -33.13 -3.21
N ARG A 46 9.30 -33.81 -4.32
CA ARG A 46 10.67 -34.18 -4.66
C ARG A 46 11.24 -33.13 -5.59
N VAL A 47 12.32 -32.49 -5.18
CA VAL A 47 12.90 -31.35 -5.90
C VAL A 47 14.39 -31.53 -6.14
N ASN A 48 14.88 -30.92 -7.21
CA ASN A 48 16.30 -30.92 -7.55
C ASN A 48 16.64 -29.69 -8.41
N ALA A 49 17.86 -29.21 -8.35
CA ALA A 49 18.37 -28.16 -9.25
C ALA A 49 18.54 -28.65 -10.70
N ARG A 50 18.46 -29.95 -10.96
CA ARG A 50 18.51 -30.58 -12.28
C ARG A 50 17.31 -31.50 -12.48
N PRO A 51 16.84 -31.75 -13.71
CA PRO A 51 15.68 -32.61 -13.98
C PRO A 51 16.06 -34.11 -13.87
N THR A 52 16.71 -34.51 -12.78
CA THR A 52 17.16 -35.88 -12.51
C THR A 52 16.85 -36.30 -11.08
N GLU A 53 16.59 -37.58 -10.87
CA GLU A 53 16.36 -38.16 -9.56
C GLU A 53 17.63 -38.20 -8.69
N ALA A 54 18.78 -38.36 -9.31
CA ALA A 54 20.07 -38.40 -8.61
C ALA A 54 20.37 -37.06 -7.94
N GLY A 55 20.52 -37.09 -6.61
CA GLY A 55 20.73 -35.89 -5.79
C GLY A 55 19.46 -35.10 -5.49
N SER A 56 18.26 -35.63 -5.81
CA SER A 56 17.00 -35.03 -5.42
C SER A 56 16.81 -35.08 -3.90
N ARG A 57 16.01 -34.15 -3.39
CA ARG A 57 15.63 -34.06 -1.97
C ARG A 57 14.11 -33.94 -1.82
N GLU A 58 13.61 -34.31 -0.66
CA GLU A 58 12.22 -34.09 -0.31
C GLU A 58 12.06 -32.77 0.43
N ALA A 59 11.00 -32.05 0.10
CA ALA A 59 10.52 -30.86 0.80
C ALA A 59 9.04 -31.05 1.13
N VAL A 60 8.63 -30.71 2.35
CA VAL A 60 7.22 -30.75 2.75
C VAL A 60 6.69 -29.33 2.77
N VAL A 61 5.61 -29.10 2.04
CA VAL A 61 4.95 -27.80 1.92
C VAL A 61 3.47 -27.89 2.30
N ILE A 62 2.91 -26.76 2.69
CA ILE A 62 1.46 -26.63 2.92
C ILE A 62 0.93 -25.66 1.88
N PRO A 63 0.25 -26.14 0.82
CA PRO A 63 -0.32 -25.26 -0.21
C PRO A 63 -1.34 -24.28 0.34
N ILE A 64 -1.37 -23.09 -0.26
CA ILE A 64 -2.33 -22.02 0.03
C ILE A 64 -3.38 -21.96 -1.08
N ALA A 65 -4.56 -21.42 -0.77
CA ALA A 65 -5.67 -21.32 -1.73
C ALA A 65 -5.51 -20.14 -2.71
N ASN A 66 -4.79 -19.10 -2.31
CA ASN A 66 -4.70 -17.85 -3.06
C ASN A 66 -3.29 -17.24 -2.92
N GLU A 67 -2.68 -16.94 -4.03
CA GLU A 67 -1.34 -16.31 -4.10
C GLU A 67 -1.41 -14.78 -4.18
N ALA A 68 -2.59 -14.18 -4.43
CA ALA A 68 -2.72 -12.73 -4.60
C ALA A 68 -2.11 -11.92 -3.44
N PRO A 69 -2.27 -12.31 -2.15
CA PRO A 69 -1.59 -11.60 -1.06
C PRO A 69 -0.07 -11.63 -1.15
N LEU A 70 0.52 -12.69 -1.72
CA LEU A 70 1.97 -12.78 -1.88
C LEU A 70 2.48 -11.82 -2.95
N TYR A 71 1.78 -11.73 -4.08
CA TYR A 71 2.08 -10.75 -5.13
C TYR A 71 1.92 -9.34 -4.62
N TYR A 72 0.84 -9.05 -3.90
CA TYR A 72 0.58 -7.75 -3.31
C TYR A 72 1.71 -7.30 -2.38
N TYR A 73 2.08 -8.10 -1.38
CA TYR A 73 3.15 -7.75 -0.46
C TYR A 73 4.50 -7.63 -1.15
N ASN A 74 4.78 -8.46 -2.13
CA ASN A 74 6.02 -8.37 -2.90
C ASN A 74 6.09 -7.05 -3.68
N TRP A 75 4.98 -6.64 -4.30
CA TRP A 75 4.87 -5.37 -5.01
C TRP A 75 5.04 -4.17 -4.07
N VAL A 76 4.38 -4.16 -2.91
CA VAL A 76 4.52 -3.10 -1.91
C VAL A 76 5.95 -2.98 -1.41
N GLU A 77 6.58 -4.10 -1.04
CA GLU A 77 7.97 -4.11 -0.59
C GLU A 77 8.96 -3.67 -1.67
N GLU A 78 8.67 -4.01 -2.92
CA GLU A 78 9.49 -3.55 -4.06
C GLU A 78 9.37 -2.04 -4.24
N ASN A 79 8.17 -1.47 -4.15
CA ASN A 79 7.97 -0.02 -4.22
C ASN A 79 8.66 0.70 -3.05
N ILE A 80 8.58 0.16 -1.83
CA ILE A 80 9.33 0.69 -0.68
C ILE A 80 10.84 0.68 -0.97
N ARG A 81 11.38 -0.40 -1.55
CA ARG A 81 12.80 -0.50 -1.92
C ARG A 81 13.17 0.51 -3.01
N LYS A 82 12.34 0.66 -4.05
CA LYS A 82 12.53 1.64 -5.12
C LYS A 82 12.56 3.06 -4.57
N VAL A 83 11.58 3.43 -3.75
CA VAL A 83 11.51 4.77 -3.12
C VAL A 83 12.73 5.01 -2.21
N ASN A 84 13.08 4.06 -1.35
CA ASN A 84 14.26 4.18 -0.50
C ASN A 84 15.56 4.35 -1.31
N ALA A 85 15.76 3.58 -2.36
CA ALA A 85 16.94 3.66 -3.21
C ALA A 85 17.03 5.03 -3.92
N ALA A 86 15.93 5.46 -4.56
CA ALA A 86 15.87 6.72 -5.30
C ALA A 86 16.06 7.96 -4.42
N THR A 87 15.75 7.88 -3.13
CA THR A 87 15.73 9.03 -2.21
C THR A 87 16.79 8.95 -1.10
N SER A 88 17.70 7.98 -1.17
CA SER A 88 18.65 7.69 -0.08
C SER A 88 17.95 7.54 1.28
N GLY A 89 16.78 6.91 1.28
CA GLY A 89 15.98 6.64 2.47
C GLY A 89 15.23 7.83 3.05
N LYS A 90 15.23 9.00 2.40
CA LYS A 90 14.58 10.21 2.92
C LYS A 90 13.05 10.18 2.80
N VAL A 91 12.51 9.53 1.78
CA VAL A 91 11.06 9.46 1.50
C VAL A 91 10.51 8.11 1.97
N GLY A 92 9.34 8.15 2.59
CA GLY A 92 8.54 6.97 2.91
C GLY A 92 7.54 6.65 1.78
N TYR A 93 7.08 5.40 1.76
CA TYR A 93 6.03 4.93 0.86
C TYR A 93 5.05 4.05 1.61
N ILE A 94 3.76 4.31 1.44
CA ILE A 94 2.67 3.53 2.01
C ILE A 94 1.66 3.26 0.89
N HIS A 95 1.29 1.99 0.70
CA HIS A 95 0.12 1.64 -0.09
C HIS A 95 -1.05 1.30 0.84
N ILE A 96 -2.23 1.86 0.54
CA ILE A 96 -3.48 1.61 1.27
C ILE A 96 -4.44 0.90 0.29
N PRO A 97 -4.62 -0.44 0.41
CA PRO A 97 -5.34 -1.23 -0.60
C PRO A 97 -6.85 -1.02 -0.59
N ASP A 98 -7.40 -0.64 0.54
CA ASP A 98 -8.81 -0.32 0.74
C ASP A 98 -8.99 0.68 1.88
N MET A 99 -10.20 1.18 2.08
CA MET A 99 -10.55 2.01 3.23
C MET A 99 -11.38 1.21 4.27
N GLY A 100 -11.07 -0.06 4.42
CA GLY A 100 -11.58 -0.97 5.45
C GLY A 100 -10.55 -1.28 6.53
N ASN A 101 -10.77 -2.39 7.22
CA ASN A 101 -9.86 -2.84 8.29
C ASN A 101 -8.46 -3.20 7.75
N ASP A 102 -8.39 -3.83 6.58
CA ASP A 102 -7.12 -4.25 6.00
C ASP A 102 -6.28 -3.04 5.60
N GLY A 103 -6.88 -2.05 4.92
CA GLY A 103 -6.18 -0.81 4.58
C GLY A 103 -5.75 -0.01 5.81
N LEU A 104 -6.58 0.05 6.86
CA LEU A 104 -6.20 0.71 8.12
C LEU A 104 -5.02 0.00 8.80
N ASN A 105 -5.01 -1.33 8.79
CA ASN A 105 -3.91 -2.14 9.33
C ASN A 105 -2.61 -1.92 8.54
N GLU A 106 -2.68 -1.92 7.20
CA GLU A 106 -1.52 -1.63 6.35
C GLU A 106 -1.02 -0.19 6.55
N PHE A 107 -1.94 0.79 6.68
CA PHE A 107 -1.56 2.16 7.01
C PHE A 107 -0.79 2.20 8.34
N VAL A 108 -1.32 1.63 9.41
CA VAL A 108 -0.67 1.62 10.73
C VAL A 108 0.69 0.92 10.67
N LYS A 109 0.76 -0.24 10.02
CA LYS A 109 1.97 -1.05 9.87
C LYS A 109 3.11 -0.30 9.19
N TYR A 110 2.80 0.50 8.15
CA TYR A 110 3.83 1.20 7.37
C TYR A 110 4.00 2.67 7.75
N PHE A 111 3.01 3.33 8.36
CA PHE A 111 3.08 4.72 8.76
C PHE A 111 4.04 4.95 9.93
N TYR A 112 3.84 4.24 11.04
CA TYR A 112 4.62 4.49 12.26
C TYR A 112 6.12 4.24 12.11
N PRO A 113 6.61 3.20 11.41
CA PRO A 113 8.04 3.04 11.17
C PRO A 113 8.66 4.14 10.31
N GLN A 114 7.85 4.90 9.57
CA GLN A 114 8.30 5.92 8.63
C GLN A 114 8.16 7.36 9.15
N LEU A 115 7.75 7.57 10.40
CA LEU A 115 7.61 8.90 11.02
C LEU A 115 8.88 9.76 11.01
N ARG A 116 10.05 9.14 10.90
CA ARG A 116 11.34 9.85 10.82
C ARG A 116 11.75 10.20 9.39
N LYS A 117 10.97 9.79 8.39
CA LYS A 117 11.21 10.17 7.01
C LYS A 117 10.93 11.66 6.80
N LYS A 118 11.59 12.24 5.83
CA LYS A 118 11.49 13.67 5.51
C LYS A 118 10.27 14.00 4.63
N ALA A 119 9.69 13.00 3.98
CA ALA A 119 8.52 13.12 3.13
C ALA A 119 7.82 11.77 2.99
N LEU A 120 6.59 11.76 2.46
CA LEU A 120 5.79 10.55 2.35
C LEU A 120 5.03 10.50 1.01
N ILE A 121 5.10 9.37 0.32
CA ILE A 121 4.22 9.01 -0.78
C ILE A 121 3.14 8.08 -0.24
N ILE A 122 1.88 8.48 -0.40
CA ILE A 122 0.70 7.69 -0.06
C ILE A 122 0.08 7.20 -1.37
N ASP A 123 0.02 5.91 -1.56
CA ASP A 123 -0.50 5.28 -2.76
C ASP A 123 -1.86 4.65 -2.46
N VAL A 124 -2.90 5.16 -3.12
CA VAL A 124 -4.27 4.64 -3.03
C VAL A 124 -4.74 4.11 -4.39
N ARG A 125 -3.83 3.82 -5.30
CA ARG A 125 -4.19 3.17 -6.57
C ARG A 125 -4.81 1.81 -6.31
N GLY A 126 -5.88 1.49 -7.04
CA GLY A 126 -6.64 0.27 -6.86
C GLY A 126 -7.46 0.19 -5.55
N ASN A 127 -7.58 1.27 -4.81
CA ASN A 127 -8.34 1.29 -3.54
C ASN A 127 -9.84 1.30 -3.80
N GLY A 128 -10.50 0.17 -3.56
CA GLY A 128 -11.94 -0.01 -3.81
C GLY A 128 -12.88 0.66 -2.80
N GLY A 129 -12.37 1.40 -1.82
CA GLY A 129 -13.17 2.14 -0.84
C GLY A 129 -13.35 1.45 0.51
N GLY A 130 -14.30 1.95 1.28
CA GLY A 130 -14.58 1.57 2.67
C GLY A 130 -15.15 2.75 3.45
N SER A 131 -14.60 3.04 4.65
CA SER A 131 -15.07 4.13 5.50
C SER A 131 -14.02 4.71 6.45
N VAL A 132 -12.75 4.30 6.34
CA VAL A 132 -11.69 4.71 7.29
C VAL A 132 -10.85 5.89 6.80
N SER A 133 -11.11 6.44 5.61
CA SER A 133 -10.35 7.60 5.12
C SER A 133 -10.32 8.79 6.09
N PRO A 134 -11.36 9.09 6.91
CA PRO A 134 -11.27 10.13 7.93
C PRO A 134 -10.16 9.87 8.96
N LEU A 135 -10.01 8.62 9.41
CA LEU A 135 -9.01 8.25 10.40
C LEU A 135 -7.58 8.42 9.86
N VAL A 136 -7.38 8.04 8.60
CA VAL A 136 -6.09 8.20 7.92
C VAL A 136 -5.77 9.69 7.72
N ILE A 137 -6.71 10.46 7.18
CA ILE A 137 -6.55 11.90 6.95
C ILE A 137 -6.26 12.64 8.26
N ASP A 138 -6.91 12.30 9.37
CA ASP A 138 -6.68 12.93 10.67
C ASP A 138 -5.26 12.67 11.19
N ARG A 139 -4.63 11.56 10.82
CA ARG A 139 -3.21 11.32 11.11
C ARG A 139 -2.29 12.15 10.22
N LEU A 140 -2.58 12.20 8.92
CA LEU A 140 -1.74 12.91 7.96
C LEU A 140 -1.78 14.43 8.14
N ARG A 141 -2.90 15.00 8.60
CA ARG A 141 -3.07 16.45 8.79
C ARG A 141 -2.61 16.99 10.16
N ARG A 142 -2.06 16.14 11.02
CA ARG A 142 -1.58 16.57 12.33
C ARG A 142 -0.51 17.64 12.21
N GLN A 143 -0.63 18.68 13.00
CA GLN A 143 0.33 19.76 13.10
C GLN A 143 1.11 19.64 14.40
N ILE A 144 2.37 20.03 14.36
CA ILE A 144 3.21 20.11 15.56
C ILE A 144 2.74 21.30 16.38
N ALA A 145 2.33 21.04 17.62
CA ALA A 145 1.91 22.06 18.56
C ALA A 145 3.08 22.62 19.36
N MET A 146 4.06 21.77 19.69
CA MET A 146 5.24 22.15 20.48
C MET A 146 6.40 21.19 20.18
N VAL A 147 7.56 21.51 20.72
CA VAL A 147 8.76 20.67 20.62
C VAL A 147 9.25 20.32 22.01
N GLY A 148 9.34 19.03 22.31
CA GLY A 148 9.89 18.51 23.54
C GLY A 148 11.40 18.31 23.43
N VAL A 149 12.12 18.58 24.50
CA VAL A 149 13.55 18.26 24.62
C VAL A 149 13.85 17.76 26.04
N GLY A 150 14.47 16.60 26.12
CA GLY A 150 14.96 16.07 27.38
C GLY A 150 16.45 16.42 27.58
N ARG A 151 16.94 16.22 28.80
CA ARG A 151 18.37 16.36 29.08
C ARG A 151 19.15 15.31 28.27
N ASN A 152 20.10 15.75 27.48
CA ASN A 152 20.94 14.89 26.62
C ASN A 152 20.18 14.14 25.52
N THR A 153 19.03 14.65 25.06
CA THR A 153 18.28 14.09 23.94
C THR A 153 18.13 15.12 22.82
N SER A 154 17.86 14.62 21.62
CA SER A 154 17.46 15.47 20.50
C SER A 154 16.05 16.04 20.74
N ALA A 155 15.76 17.19 20.15
CA ALA A 155 14.42 17.75 20.11
C ALA A 155 13.47 16.82 19.34
N THR A 156 12.25 16.67 19.82
CA THR A 156 11.21 15.84 19.22
C THR A 156 9.92 16.62 19.04
N PRO A 157 9.18 16.44 17.92
CA PRO A 157 7.89 17.08 17.74
C PRO A 157 6.86 16.53 18.74
N ASP A 158 5.89 17.37 19.10
CA ASP A 158 4.72 16.98 19.85
C ASP A 158 3.45 17.52 19.17
N PRO A 159 2.52 16.68 18.73
CA PRO A 159 2.55 15.20 18.80
C PRO A 159 3.67 14.58 17.95
N PHE A 160 4.28 13.51 18.51
CA PHE A 160 5.39 12.80 17.86
C PHE A 160 5.00 12.19 16.51
N GLU A 161 3.74 11.74 16.36
CA GLU A 161 3.21 11.14 15.15
C GLU A 161 2.77 12.19 14.12
N SER A 162 3.66 13.10 13.78
CA SER A 162 3.42 14.15 12.76
C SER A 162 4.43 14.03 11.63
N ILE A 163 3.94 14.06 10.39
CA ILE A 163 4.78 14.18 9.20
C ILE A 163 5.04 15.66 8.96
N MET A 164 6.31 16.04 8.97
CA MET A 164 6.71 17.45 8.80
C MET A 164 6.90 17.86 7.35
N GLY A 165 7.28 16.92 6.51
CA GLY A 165 7.67 17.19 5.13
C GLY A 165 6.54 17.07 4.13
N PRO A 166 6.84 17.27 2.84
CA PRO A 166 5.85 17.18 1.77
C PRO A 166 5.29 15.77 1.66
N MET A 167 4.05 15.71 1.20
CA MET A 167 3.35 14.47 0.89
C MET A 167 2.84 14.49 -0.54
N ILE A 168 2.79 13.32 -1.17
CA ILE A 168 2.15 13.10 -2.48
C ILE A 168 1.18 11.93 -2.35
N CYS A 169 0.02 12.05 -2.98
CA CYS A 169 -0.93 10.96 -3.11
C CYS A 169 -0.95 10.46 -4.55
N LEU A 170 -0.74 9.15 -4.73
CA LEU A 170 -0.98 8.44 -5.99
C LEU A 170 -2.40 7.91 -6.03
N LEU A 171 -3.08 8.11 -7.16
CA LEU A 171 -4.43 7.61 -7.40
C LEU A 171 -4.58 7.15 -8.86
N ASP A 172 -5.57 6.31 -9.11
CA ASP A 172 -5.90 5.81 -10.44
C ASP A 172 -7.41 5.66 -10.65
N GLU A 173 -7.81 5.23 -11.84
CA GLU A 173 -9.21 5.00 -12.23
C GLU A 173 -9.89 3.86 -11.46
N PHE A 174 -9.16 3.11 -10.67
CA PHE A 174 -9.68 2.05 -9.80
C PHE A 174 -9.83 2.49 -8.34
N SER A 175 -9.36 3.71 -8.00
CA SER A 175 -9.63 4.34 -6.71
C SER A 175 -11.11 4.72 -6.66
N ALA A 176 -11.90 4.04 -5.82
CA ALA A 176 -13.36 4.11 -5.85
C ALA A 176 -13.96 4.30 -4.46
N SER A 177 -15.17 4.88 -4.38
CA SER A 177 -15.94 5.08 -3.15
C SER A 177 -15.13 5.89 -2.10
N ASP A 178 -14.86 5.38 -0.90
CA ASP A 178 -13.97 6.07 0.06
C ASP A 178 -12.51 6.17 -0.46
N GLY A 179 -12.15 5.36 -1.48
CA GLY A 179 -10.93 5.51 -2.27
C GLY A 179 -10.93 6.73 -3.20
N ASP A 180 -12.10 7.23 -3.64
CA ASP A 180 -12.29 8.54 -4.26
C ASP A 180 -12.27 9.67 -3.22
N ILE A 181 -12.93 9.44 -2.07
CA ILE A 181 -13.10 10.46 -1.02
C ILE A 181 -11.76 10.77 -0.35
N PHE A 182 -10.86 9.81 -0.23
CA PHE A 182 -9.54 10.03 0.35
C PHE A 182 -8.73 11.09 -0.42
N PRO A 183 -8.47 10.96 -1.75
CA PRO A 183 -7.75 11.99 -2.50
C PRO A 183 -8.51 13.32 -2.55
N TYR A 184 -9.84 13.32 -2.56
CA TYR A 184 -10.61 14.57 -2.40
C TYR A 184 -10.26 15.28 -1.09
N ARG A 185 -10.28 14.57 0.04
CA ARG A 185 -9.91 15.13 1.36
C ARG A 185 -8.46 15.55 1.39
N PHE A 186 -7.57 14.75 0.85
CA PHE A 186 -6.14 15.04 0.80
C PHE A 186 -5.88 16.39 0.10
N LYS A 187 -6.49 16.61 -1.05
CA LYS A 187 -6.45 17.86 -1.82
C LYS A 187 -7.14 19.01 -1.08
N LYS A 188 -8.33 18.79 -0.56
CA LYS A 188 -9.13 19.80 0.16
C LYS A 188 -8.40 20.36 1.39
N TYR A 189 -7.66 19.51 2.10
CA TYR A 189 -6.86 19.92 3.25
C TYR A 189 -5.46 20.43 2.88
N GLY A 190 -5.11 20.49 1.60
CA GLY A 190 -3.81 20.97 1.15
C GLY A 190 -2.64 20.13 1.63
N LEU A 191 -2.82 18.81 1.77
CA LEU A 191 -1.80 17.91 2.30
C LEU A 191 -0.65 17.67 1.33
N GLY A 192 -0.89 17.82 0.02
CA GLY A 192 0.09 17.65 -1.04
C GLY A 192 -0.56 17.53 -2.40
N LYS A 193 0.24 17.19 -3.41
CA LYS A 193 -0.24 17.01 -4.79
C LYS A 193 -0.77 15.59 -5.02
N LEU A 194 -1.74 15.51 -5.92
CA LEU A 194 -2.28 14.27 -6.45
C LEU A 194 -1.60 13.96 -7.78
N VAL A 195 -1.09 12.74 -7.96
CA VAL A 195 -0.41 12.29 -9.18
C VAL A 195 -1.02 10.98 -9.66
N GLY A 196 -1.27 10.86 -10.95
CA GLY A 196 -1.80 9.64 -11.55
C GLY A 196 -2.96 9.90 -12.49
N LYS A 197 -4.03 9.12 -12.40
CA LYS A 197 -5.26 9.27 -13.21
C LYS A 197 -6.43 9.66 -12.32
N ARG A 198 -7.44 10.29 -12.94
CA ARG A 198 -8.68 10.63 -12.28
C ARG A 198 -9.32 9.37 -11.68
N SER A 199 -9.78 9.48 -10.43
CA SER A 199 -10.42 8.37 -9.72
C SER A 199 -11.80 8.02 -10.31
N TRP A 200 -12.40 6.94 -9.87
CA TRP A 200 -13.59 6.35 -10.49
C TRP A 200 -14.83 7.26 -10.45
N GLY A 201 -15.13 7.88 -9.32
CA GLY A 201 -16.26 8.78 -9.17
C GLY A 201 -17.57 8.11 -8.78
N GLY A 202 -17.53 7.02 -8.04
CA GLY A 202 -18.72 6.36 -7.51
C GLY A 202 -18.76 6.42 -5.99
N VAL A 203 -19.35 7.47 -5.42
CA VAL A 203 -19.33 7.75 -3.98
C VAL A 203 -20.71 7.77 -3.33
N VAL A 204 -21.79 7.56 -4.09
CA VAL A 204 -23.11 7.37 -3.52
C VAL A 204 -23.12 6.17 -2.60
N GLY A 205 -23.38 6.41 -1.33
CA GLY A 205 -23.32 5.39 -0.30
C GLY A 205 -24.47 4.41 -0.39
N ILE A 206 -24.15 3.13 -0.25
CA ILE A 206 -25.09 2.01 -0.30
C ILE A 206 -25.35 1.55 1.15
N ARG A 207 -26.60 1.50 1.56
CA ARG A 207 -26.96 0.98 2.86
C ARG A 207 -27.86 -0.22 2.72
N GLY A 208 -27.43 -1.33 3.34
CA GLY A 208 -28.15 -2.58 3.37
C GLY A 208 -28.29 -3.24 2.01
N SER A 209 -28.35 -4.55 2.01
CA SER A 209 -28.82 -5.34 0.88
C SER A 209 -30.21 -5.85 1.18
N LEU A 210 -31.09 -5.87 0.17
CA LEU A 210 -32.32 -6.65 0.24
C LEU A 210 -32.00 -8.03 -0.29
N PRO A 211 -32.03 -9.10 0.56
CA PRO A 211 -31.84 -10.44 0.08
C PRO A 211 -33.00 -10.84 -0.84
N LEU A 212 -32.69 -11.44 -1.97
CA LEU A 212 -33.65 -11.99 -2.91
C LEU A 212 -33.83 -13.48 -2.65
N LEU A 213 -34.95 -14.04 -3.15
CA LEU A 213 -35.30 -15.43 -2.94
C LEU A 213 -34.29 -16.42 -3.51
N ASP A 214 -33.57 -16.04 -4.52
CA ASP A 214 -32.51 -16.81 -5.20
C ASP A 214 -31.13 -16.69 -4.54
N GLY A 215 -31.03 -15.97 -3.42
CA GLY A 215 -29.76 -15.69 -2.73
C GLY A 215 -29.00 -14.50 -3.26
N GLY A 216 -29.50 -13.80 -4.29
CA GLY A 216 -28.96 -12.53 -4.73
C GLY A 216 -29.24 -11.41 -3.75
N SER A 217 -28.69 -10.21 -4.00
CA SER A 217 -28.89 -9.03 -3.17
C SER A 217 -29.13 -7.78 -4.00
N LEU A 218 -30.04 -6.92 -3.56
CA LEU A 218 -30.29 -5.59 -4.13
C LEU A 218 -29.68 -4.53 -3.19
N PHE A 219 -28.65 -3.85 -3.66
CA PHE A 219 -28.06 -2.71 -2.97
C PHE A 219 -28.81 -1.43 -3.35
N LYS A 220 -29.12 -0.60 -2.35
CA LYS A 220 -29.84 0.65 -2.53
C LYS A 220 -28.91 1.85 -2.29
N PRO A 221 -28.88 2.86 -3.19
CA PRO A 221 -28.27 4.14 -2.89
C PRO A 221 -29.10 4.86 -1.83
N GLU A 222 -28.48 5.33 -0.74
CA GLU A 222 -29.19 5.96 0.37
C GLU A 222 -28.60 7.29 0.83
N PHE A 223 -27.32 7.56 0.54
CA PHE A 223 -26.71 8.82 0.94
C PHE A 223 -25.65 9.28 -0.07
N ALA A 224 -25.51 10.60 -0.17
CA ALA A 224 -24.54 11.25 -1.02
C ALA A 224 -23.86 12.39 -0.27
N THR A 225 -22.73 12.87 -0.77
CA THR A 225 -21.95 13.95 -0.18
C THR A 225 -21.96 15.20 -1.04
N TYR A 226 -22.06 16.35 -0.41
CA TYR A 226 -21.90 17.64 -1.06
C TYR A 226 -20.80 18.46 -0.37
N GLY A 227 -20.27 19.45 -1.08
CA GLY A 227 -19.14 20.25 -0.61
C GLY A 227 -19.49 21.09 0.63
N ALA A 228 -18.61 21.06 1.63
CA ALA A 228 -18.81 21.77 2.89
C ALA A 228 -18.84 23.30 2.74
N SER A 229 -18.33 23.85 1.65
CA SER A 229 -18.33 25.27 1.31
C SER A 229 -19.43 25.64 0.28
N GLY A 230 -20.37 24.74 0.03
CA GLY A 230 -21.48 24.97 -0.91
C GLY A 230 -21.18 24.68 -2.37
N GLU A 231 -20.16 23.85 -2.65
CA GLU A 231 -19.73 23.49 -4.00
C GLU A 231 -20.73 22.59 -4.77
N GLY A 232 -21.84 22.20 -4.15
CA GLY A 232 -22.81 21.25 -4.69
C GLY A 232 -22.38 19.80 -4.47
N TRP A 233 -22.94 18.87 -5.26
CA TRP A 233 -22.57 17.46 -5.19
C TRP A 233 -21.12 17.29 -5.65
N ILE A 234 -20.35 16.53 -4.87
CA ILE A 234 -18.92 16.35 -5.12
C ILE A 234 -18.59 14.91 -5.43
N VAL A 235 -17.61 14.72 -6.31
CA VAL A 235 -17.00 13.43 -6.67
C VAL A 235 -17.91 12.50 -7.48
N GLU A 236 -19.18 12.33 -7.07
CA GLU A 236 -20.11 11.42 -7.76
C GLU A 236 -20.22 11.73 -9.25
N GLY A 237 -20.09 10.70 -10.09
CA GLY A 237 -20.18 10.78 -11.55
C GLY A 237 -18.98 11.40 -12.25
N HIS A 238 -17.97 11.85 -11.51
CA HIS A 238 -16.76 12.46 -12.06
C HIS A 238 -15.46 11.87 -11.51
N GLY A 239 -15.38 11.67 -10.20
CA GLY A 239 -14.14 11.33 -9.50
C GLY A 239 -13.33 12.55 -9.07
N VAL A 240 -12.06 12.33 -8.78
CA VAL A 240 -11.10 13.35 -8.35
C VAL A 240 -9.98 13.45 -9.37
N ASP A 241 -9.83 14.62 -9.98
CA ASP A 241 -8.74 14.88 -10.92
C ASP A 241 -7.41 15.03 -10.18
N PRO A 242 -6.35 14.32 -10.62
CA PRO A 242 -5.01 14.55 -10.13
C PRO A 242 -4.52 15.95 -10.52
N ASP A 243 -3.58 16.50 -9.75
CA ASP A 243 -2.91 17.76 -10.11
C ASP A 243 -1.92 17.53 -11.25
N ILE A 244 -1.38 16.31 -11.36
CA ILE A 244 -0.46 15.90 -12.43
C ILE A 244 -0.95 14.58 -12.99
N VAL A 245 -1.43 14.63 -14.24
CA VAL A 245 -1.91 13.46 -14.96
C VAL A 245 -0.72 12.65 -15.46
N VAL A 246 -0.67 11.40 -15.07
CA VAL A 246 0.29 10.40 -15.57
C VAL A 246 -0.46 9.09 -15.79
N ASP A 247 -0.40 8.56 -16.98
CA ASP A 247 -0.90 7.23 -17.31
C ASP A 247 0.27 6.27 -17.47
N ASN A 248 0.23 5.13 -16.80
CA ASN A 248 1.27 4.11 -16.95
C ASN A 248 1.09 3.41 -18.32
N ASP A 249 2.16 3.34 -19.09
CA ASP A 249 2.21 2.49 -20.28
C ASP A 249 2.24 1.02 -19.84
N PRO A 250 1.26 0.18 -20.23
CA PRO A 250 1.21 -1.23 -19.80
C PRO A 250 2.45 -2.04 -20.16
N ALA A 251 3.11 -1.73 -21.28
CA ALA A 251 4.34 -2.43 -21.66
C ALA A 251 5.51 -2.04 -20.76
N LYS A 252 5.59 -0.77 -20.35
CA LYS A 252 6.58 -0.31 -19.38
C LYS A 252 6.31 -0.86 -17.99
N GLU A 253 5.05 -0.86 -17.56
CA GLU A 253 4.65 -1.40 -16.27
C GLU A 253 4.98 -2.90 -16.18
N PHE A 254 4.69 -3.67 -17.24
CA PHE A 254 5.11 -5.07 -17.34
C PHE A 254 6.63 -5.24 -17.26
N ALA A 255 7.41 -4.29 -17.79
CA ALA A 255 8.85 -4.24 -17.66
C ALA A 255 9.35 -3.72 -16.29
N GLY A 256 8.44 -3.45 -15.34
CA GLY A 256 8.75 -3.00 -13.98
C GLY A 256 8.96 -1.48 -13.84
N ILE A 257 8.57 -0.69 -14.86
CA ILE A 257 8.66 0.77 -14.86
C ILE A 257 7.30 1.34 -14.48
N ASP A 258 7.19 1.94 -13.31
CA ASP A 258 6.01 2.66 -12.82
C ASP A 258 6.20 4.16 -13.07
N GLU A 259 5.59 4.68 -14.14
CA GLU A 259 5.75 6.09 -14.54
C GLU A 259 5.08 7.04 -13.53
N GLN A 260 3.96 6.62 -12.91
CA GLN A 260 3.28 7.39 -11.87
C GLN A 260 4.14 7.51 -10.62
N LEU A 261 4.71 6.42 -10.13
CA LEU A 261 5.61 6.42 -8.98
C LEU A 261 6.90 7.22 -9.28
N ASN A 262 7.46 7.08 -10.47
CA ASN A 262 8.63 7.85 -10.89
C ASN A 262 8.35 9.35 -10.91
N LYS A 263 7.17 9.77 -11.39
CA LYS A 263 6.77 11.18 -11.37
C LYS A 263 6.53 11.69 -9.95
N ALA A 264 5.95 10.89 -9.09
CA ALA A 264 5.82 11.25 -7.67
C ALA A 264 7.18 11.42 -6.99
N LEU A 265 8.16 10.56 -7.32
CA LEU A 265 9.54 10.68 -6.82
C LEU A 265 10.23 11.96 -7.29
N GLU A 266 10.10 12.32 -8.57
CA GLU A 266 10.62 13.57 -9.11
C GLU A 266 10.09 14.77 -8.33
N ILE A 267 8.77 14.87 -8.20
CA ILE A 267 8.10 16.01 -7.56
C ILE A 267 8.45 16.10 -6.07
N ILE A 268 8.41 14.98 -5.34
CA ILE A 268 8.65 15.00 -3.90
C ILE A 268 10.11 15.35 -3.56
N LEU A 269 11.06 15.00 -4.44
CA LEU A 269 12.45 15.38 -4.29
C LEU A 269 12.64 16.88 -4.53
N GLU A 270 11.98 17.46 -5.53
CA GLU A 270 11.96 18.91 -5.76
C GLU A 270 11.37 19.67 -4.57
N GLU A 271 10.23 19.20 -4.04
CA GLU A 271 9.58 19.82 -2.88
C GLU A 271 10.43 19.71 -1.60
N LEU A 272 11.14 18.61 -1.42
CA LEU A 272 12.09 18.46 -0.31
C LEU A 272 13.25 19.44 -0.38
N GLN A 273 13.79 19.69 -1.57
CA GLN A 273 14.86 20.68 -1.77
C GLN A 273 14.36 22.10 -1.50
N ALA A 274 13.13 22.41 -1.91
CA ALA A 274 12.53 23.74 -1.74
C ALA A 274 12.08 24.04 -0.30
N ARG A 275 11.76 23.03 0.49
CA ARG A 275 11.08 23.16 1.81
C ARG A 275 11.61 22.17 2.84
N GLU A 276 12.92 22.03 2.97
CA GLU A 276 13.44 21.17 4.05
C GLU A 276 13.02 21.75 5.41
N GLN A 277 12.13 21.05 6.09
CA GLN A 277 11.62 21.46 7.39
C GLN A 277 12.53 20.96 8.52
N HIS A 278 12.92 21.88 9.37
CA HIS A 278 13.66 21.59 10.58
C HIS A 278 12.87 22.03 11.81
N LEU A 279 13.00 21.29 12.88
CA LEU A 279 12.53 21.78 14.19
C LEU A 279 13.29 23.06 14.55
N PRO A 280 12.64 24.02 15.23
CA PRO A 280 13.33 25.22 15.68
C PRO A 280 14.50 24.87 16.59
N ALA A 281 15.51 25.74 16.63
CA ALA A 281 16.64 25.59 17.50
C ALA A 281 16.20 25.55 18.98
N ILE A 282 16.86 24.73 19.78
CA ILE A 282 16.58 24.65 21.22
C ILE A 282 16.90 26.03 21.83
N PRO A 283 15.95 26.68 22.54
CA PRO A 283 16.20 27.94 23.23
C PRO A 283 17.30 27.81 24.26
N ALA A 284 17.95 28.93 24.61
CA ALA A 284 18.89 28.96 25.70
C ALA A 284 18.21 28.52 26.99
N PHE A 285 18.89 27.64 27.75
CA PHE A 285 18.34 27.22 29.04
C PHE A 285 18.27 28.38 30.03
N PRO A 286 17.22 28.44 30.86
CA PRO A 286 17.11 29.47 31.89
C PRO A 286 18.32 29.42 32.87
N ASP A 287 18.95 30.58 33.09
CA ASP A 287 19.94 30.73 34.14
C ASP A 287 19.23 30.78 35.50
N LYS A 288 19.41 29.74 36.31
CA LYS A 288 18.86 29.61 37.67
C LYS A 288 19.89 29.89 38.77
N SER A 289 21.02 30.50 38.41
CA SER A 289 22.07 30.84 39.38
C SER A 289 21.80 32.15 40.14
N ARG A 290 20.66 32.80 39.86
CA ARG A 290 20.20 34.01 40.56
C ARG A 290 19.03 33.72 41.47
#